data_0ca05392942dc8ac3263c63d3eac6fd1
#
_entry.id   0ca05392942dc8ac3263c63d3eac6fd1
#
_cell.length_a   1.000
_cell.length_b   1.000
_cell.length_c   1.000
_cell.angle_alpha   90.00
_cell.angle_beta   90.00
_cell.angle_gamma   90.00
#
_symmetry.space_group_name_H-M   'P 1'
#
loop_
_entity.id
_entity.type
_entity.pdbx_description
1 polymer ?
#
loop_
_entity_poly.entity_id
_entity_poly.type
_entity_poly.pdbx_seq_one_letter_code
_entity_poly.pdbx_strand_id
1 'polypeptide(L)'
;MKRMLIERGAMGQKKEVKLEDIADSLGVSIVTVSNALKGKKGVSEGLRNRIKEAAQRMGYKTPVYEEKEKARSHIIGVLVAERYVKEFPSFYMEIYRRVAQETAKRGHVTVLEVVTCEKENLSADAMVFLEQSMDGLIVIGELYQEYMKMLRKVSRIPIVCVDYYDVYNDMDYIITDGFGGMEQMTRLLLKEGYRDLIFVGSPNATKNITDRYFGYCKAMQRAGMEEEQFRFVADRECGKGNYRLEIELPEKLPQGFVCNCDKTAVLLLERLKERGVRVPEDVSVVSFDNYYPQVQDGVKLCTYENDEKVIARISVSTLLKRIEGKSRPEGVRIVEGRIVPGNTVRFRGDC
;
A
#
# COMPACT_ATOMS: atom_id res chain seq x y z
N MET A 1 -67.15 22.15 -36.91
CA MET A 1 -66.31 22.66 -35.86
C MET A 1 -64.81 22.59 -36.33
N LYS A 2 -64.23 23.76 -36.56
CA LYS A 2 -62.89 23.95 -37.21
C LYS A 2 -61.73 23.53 -36.31
N ARG A 3 -60.88 22.66 -36.81
CA ARG A 3 -59.53 22.38 -36.21
C ARG A 3 -58.64 23.56 -36.53
N MET A 4 -58.12 24.16 -35.49
CA MET A 4 -57.08 25.19 -35.55
C MET A 4 -55.66 24.46 -35.49
N LEU A 5 -54.91 24.53 -36.59
CA LEU A 5 -53.53 24.12 -36.72
C LEU A 5 -52.70 25.25 -36.13
N ILE A 6 -51.92 24.90 -35.10
CA ILE A 6 -50.85 25.76 -34.53
C ILE A 6 -49.56 25.37 -35.21
N GLU A 7 -49.03 26.25 -36.05
CA GLU A 7 -47.69 26.16 -36.63
C GLU A 7 -46.63 26.33 -35.50
N ARG A 8 -45.81 25.31 -35.31
CA ARG A 8 -44.62 25.40 -34.50
C ARG A 8 -43.49 25.98 -35.36
N GLY A 9 -43.13 27.24 -35.10
CA GLY A 9 -41.95 27.86 -35.70
C GLY A 9 -40.65 27.12 -35.32
N ALA A 10 -39.87 26.80 -36.33
CA ALA A 10 -38.56 26.21 -36.22
C ALA A 10 -37.61 27.23 -35.54
N MET A 11 -37.19 26.97 -34.30
CA MET A 11 -36.07 27.67 -33.66
C MET A 11 -34.77 27.19 -34.34
N GLY A 12 -34.17 28.07 -35.15
CA GLY A 12 -32.88 27.86 -35.76
C GLY A 12 -31.79 27.61 -34.70
N GLN A 13 -31.12 26.48 -34.79
CA GLN A 13 -29.91 26.21 -33.99
C GLN A 13 -28.87 27.31 -34.28
N LYS A 14 -28.51 28.10 -33.28
CA LYS A 14 -27.37 29.04 -33.35
C LYS A 14 -26.14 28.24 -33.66
N LYS A 15 -25.53 28.44 -34.82
CA LYS A 15 -24.26 27.80 -35.25
C LYS A 15 -23.20 28.16 -34.23
N GLU A 16 -22.59 27.14 -33.64
CA GLU A 16 -21.51 27.33 -32.65
C GLU A 16 -20.28 27.92 -33.33
N VAL A 17 -19.78 29.05 -32.84
CA VAL A 17 -18.63 29.76 -33.44
C VAL A 17 -17.35 28.93 -33.20
N LYS A 18 -16.58 28.72 -34.26
CA LYS A 18 -15.32 27.96 -34.25
C LYS A 18 -14.11 28.89 -34.35
N LEU A 19 -12.91 28.34 -34.04
CA LEU A 19 -11.64 29.08 -34.20
C LEU A 19 -11.40 29.55 -35.65
N GLU A 20 -11.90 28.80 -36.63
CA GLU A 20 -11.86 29.15 -38.06
C GLU A 20 -12.61 30.45 -38.34
N ASP A 21 -13.78 30.62 -37.76
CA ASP A 21 -14.61 31.83 -37.96
C ASP A 21 -13.89 33.10 -37.43
N ILE A 22 -13.14 32.97 -36.33
CA ILE A 22 -12.33 34.07 -35.77
C ILE A 22 -11.10 34.34 -36.64
N ALA A 23 -10.44 33.28 -37.13
CA ALA A 23 -9.28 33.36 -37.99
C ALA A 23 -9.62 34.11 -39.29
N ASP A 24 -10.73 33.71 -39.93
CA ASP A 24 -11.24 34.34 -41.17
C ASP A 24 -11.62 35.79 -40.94
N SER A 25 -12.25 36.16 -39.82
CA SER A 25 -12.67 37.53 -39.50
C SER A 25 -11.49 38.51 -39.32
N LEU A 26 -10.32 38.01 -38.99
CA LEU A 26 -9.11 38.81 -38.71
C LEU A 26 -7.99 38.59 -39.75
N GLY A 27 -8.18 37.72 -40.73
CA GLY A 27 -7.18 37.43 -41.78
C GLY A 27 -5.90 36.77 -41.22
N VAL A 28 -6.03 35.92 -40.18
CA VAL A 28 -4.89 35.23 -39.54
C VAL A 28 -5.08 33.73 -39.56
N SER A 29 -4.02 32.97 -39.29
CA SER A 29 -4.15 31.53 -39.23
C SER A 29 -4.88 31.05 -37.97
N ILE A 30 -5.56 29.87 -38.05
CA ILE A 30 -6.20 29.19 -36.90
C ILE A 30 -5.19 28.96 -35.79
N VAL A 31 -3.92 28.63 -36.15
CA VAL A 31 -2.83 28.44 -35.19
C VAL A 31 -2.51 29.73 -34.43
N THR A 32 -2.55 30.87 -35.14
CA THR A 32 -2.33 32.23 -34.52
C THR A 32 -3.44 32.53 -33.54
N VAL A 33 -4.70 32.28 -33.89
CA VAL A 33 -5.88 32.42 -33.01
C VAL A 33 -5.75 31.53 -31.78
N SER A 34 -5.45 30.25 -31.98
CA SER A 34 -5.26 29.29 -30.89
C SER A 34 -4.14 29.69 -29.93
N ASN A 35 -2.99 30.15 -30.48
CA ASN A 35 -1.86 30.61 -29.66
C ASN A 35 -2.15 31.91 -28.91
N ALA A 36 -2.89 32.82 -29.52
CA ALA A 36 -3.31 34.05 -28.89
C ALA A 36 -4.25 33.80 -27.70
N LEU A 37 -5.27 32.99 -27.90
CA LEU A 37 -6.24 32.63 -26.84
C LEU A 37 -5.63 31.80 -25.71
N LYS A 38 -4.61 30.99 -26.01
CA LYS A 38 -3.86 30.16 -25.04
C LYS A 38 -2.69 30.90 -24.36
N GLY A 39 -2.47 32.17 -24.65
CA GLY A 39 -1.38 32.93 -24.01
C GLY A 39 0.04 32.54 -24.47
N LYS A 40 0.21 31.70 -25.51
CA LYS A 40 1.52 31.21 -25.96
C LYS A 40 2.38 32.32 -26.59
N LYS A 41 3.72 32.18 -26.51
CA LYS A 41 4.68 33.07 -27.17
C LYS A 41 4.53 32.97 -28.70
N GLY A 42 4.88 34.06 -29.42
CA GLY A 42 4.82 34.12 -30.87
C GLY A 42 3.67 34.94 -31.46
N VAL A 43 2.82 35.54 -30.64
CA VAL A 43 1.76 36.49 -31.05
C VAL A 43 1.99 37.81 -30.32
N SER A 44 2.06 38.92 -31.08
CA SER A 44 2.20 40.27 -30.50
C SER A 44 1.02 40.65 -29.60
N GLU A 45 1.25 41.49 -28.62
CA GLU A 45 0.22 41.84 -27.63
C GLU A 45 -0.98 42.57 -28.26
N GLY A 46 -0.73 43.44 -29.24
CA GLY A 46 -1.78 44.10 -30.00
C GLY A 46 -2.67 43.14 -30.81
N LEU A 47 -2.07 42.16 -31.47
CA LEU A 47 -2.82 41.15 -32.22
C LEU A 47 -3.59 40.18 -31.26
N ARG A 48 -3.00 39.86 -30.10
CA ARG A 48 -3.64 39.07 -29.05
C ARG A 48 -4.92 39.71 -28.53
N ASN A 49 -4.87 41.04 -28.26
CA ASN A 49 -6.03 41.79 -27.80
C ASN A 49 -7.14 41.83 -28.86
N ARG A 50 -6.78 42.08 -30.12
CA ARG A 50 -7.75 42.06 -31.23
C ARG A 50 -8.45 40.68 -31.40
N ILE A 51 -7.68 39.57 -31.22
CA ILE A 51 -8.23 38.23 -31.30
C ILE A 51 -9.19 37.95 -30.12
N LYS A 52 -8.85 38.37 -28.90
CA LYS A 52 -9.73 38.24 -27.73
C LYS A 52 -11.03 39.03 -27.88
N GLU A 53 -10.97 40.25 -28.38
CA GLU A 53 -12.16 41.08 -28.62
C GLU A 53 -13.05 40.47 -29.74
N ALA A 54 -12.46 39.97 -30.81
CA ALA A 54 -13.23 39.29 -31.86
C ALA A 54 -13.91 38.01 -31.35
N ALA A 55 -13.20 37.19 -30.58
CA ALA A 55 -13.76 36.00 -29.98
C ALA A 55 -14.97 36.32 -29.05
N GLN A 56 -14.84 37.38 -28.24
CA GLN A 56 -15.90 37.80 -27.35
C GLN A 56 -17.12 38.36 -28.13
N ARG A 57 -16.90 39.17 -29.14
CA ARG A 57 -17.98 39.74 -29.98
C ARG A 57 -18.75 38.63 -30.75
N MET A 58 -18.04 37.64 -31.24
CA MET A 58 -18.62 36.50 -31.98
C MET A 58 -19.29 35.49 -31.06
N GLY A 59 -19.15 35.60 -29.73
CA GLY A 59 -19.70 34.66 -28.76
C GLY A 59 -18.97 33.33 -28.76
N TYR A 60 -17.70 33.32 -29.16
CA TYR A 60 -16.86 32.13 -29.06
C TYR A 60 -16.66 31.78 -27.59
N LYS A 61 -17.19 30.63 -27.19
CA LYS A 61 -16.91 30.07 -25.88
C LYS A 61 -15.50 29.48 -25.97
N THR A 62 -14.49 30.23 -25.54
CA THR A 62 -13.17 29.65 -25.33
C THR A 62 -13.39 28.42 -24.49
N PRO A 63 -12.99 27.19 -24.95
CA PRO A 63 -12.89 26.09 -24.01
C PRO A 63 -12.08 26.65 -22.86
N VAL A 64 -12.64 26.70 -21.67
CA VAL A 64 -11.88 26.98 -20.46
C VAL A 64 -10.88 25.84 -20.40
N TYR A 65 -9.70 26.04 -21.05
CA TYR A 65 -8.55 25.34 -20.59
C TYR A 65 -8.38 25.92 -19.19
N GLU A 66 -9.03 25.29 -18.21
CA GLU A 66 -8.51 25.34 -16.87
C GLU A 66 -7.01 25.15 -17.08
N GLU A 67 -6.21 26.23 -16.95
CA GLU A 67 -4.84 26.03 -16.53
C GLU A 67 -5.05 25.07 -15.35
N LYS A 68 -4.67 23.81 -15.55
CA LYS A 68 -4.55 22.89 -14.42
C LYS A 68 -3.67 23.70 -13.50
N GLU A 69 -4.30 24.33 -12.50
CA GLU A 69 -3.58 24.92 -11.37
C GLU A 69 -2.51 23.89 -11.11
N LYS A 70 -1.25 24.25 -11.26
CA LYS A 70 -0.16 23.29 -11.06
C LYS A 70 -0.47 22.68 -9.74
N ALA A 71 -1.00 21.44 -9.77
CA ALA A 71 -1.56 20.79 -8.62
C ALA A 71 -0.51 20.97 -7.52
N ARG A 72 -0.89 21.66 -6.44
CA ARG A 72 0.04 22.03 -5.37
C ARG A 72 0.82 20.79 -5.02
N SER A 73 2.14 20.84 -5.12
CA SER A 73 2.98 19.73 -4.70
C SER A 73 2.86 19.60 -3.19
N HIS A 74 2.42 18.43 -2.72
CA HIS A 74 2.33 18.13 -1.30
C HIS A 74 3.62 17.50 -0.80
N ILE A 75 3.93 17.78 0.47
CA ILE A 75 5.02 17.12 1.20
C ILE A 75 4.39 16.06 2.11
N ILE A 76 4.73 14.80 1.83
CA ILE A 76 4.22 13.64 2.57
C ILE A 76 5.32 13.11 3.47
N GLY A 77 5.08 13.15 4.79
CA GLY A 77 5.95 12.53 5.77
C GLY A 77 5.73 11.01 5.78
N VAL A 78 6.81 10.26 5.92
CA VAL A 78 6.76 8.81 6.12
C VAL A 78 7.50 8.47 7.40
N LEU A 79 6.82 7.85 8.36
CA LEU A 79 7.38 7.43 9.64
C LEU A 79 7.61 5.92 9.62
N VAL A 80 8.80 5.49 10.02
CA VAL A 80 9.16 4.07 10.18
C VAL A 80 9.96 3.92 11.46
N ALA A 81 9.64 2.94 12.31
CA ALA A 81 10.44 2.69 13.51
C ALA A 81 11.86 2.20 13.15
N GLU A 82 12.85 2.68 13.89
CA GLU A 82 14.25 2.34 13.70
C GLU A 82 14.52 0.82 13.71
N ARG A 83 13.80 0.07 14.57
CA ARG A 83 13.89 -1.39 14.65
C ARG A 83 13.56 -2.11 13.35
N TYR A 84 12.79 -1.48 12.45
CA TYR A 84 12.41 -2.04 11.16
C TYR A 84 13.40 -1.72 10.03
N VAL A 85 14.32 -0.79 10.25
CA VAL A 85 15.29 -0.35 9.24
C VAL A 85 16.74 -0.72 9.56
N LYS A 86 17.04 -1.12 10.81
CA LYS A 86 18.38 -1.52 11.25
C LYS A 86 18.93 -2.74 10.52
N GLU A 87 18.06 -3.61 10.07
CA GLU A 87 18.45 -4.85 9.38
C GLU A 87 18.17 -4.72 7.89
N PHE A 88 19.18 -4.95 7.07
CA PHE A 88 19.04 -4.96 5.62
C PHE A 88 19.15 -6.41 5.09
N PRO A 89 18.29 -6.82 4.16
CA PRO A 89 17.20 -6.06 3.53
C PRO A 89 16.00 -5.89 4.48
N SER A 90 15.26 -4.78 4.35
CA SER A 90 14.09 -4.47 5.18
C SER A 90 12.80 -4.40 4.35
N PHE A 91 11.82 -5.23 4.69
CA PHE A 91 10.48 -5.22 4.08
C PHE A 91 9.82 -3.83 4.14
N TYR A 92 9.92 -3.15 5.29
CA TYR A 92 9.34 -1.82 5.47
C TYR A 92 10.03 -0.74 4.64
N MET A 93 11.34 -0.88 4.40
CA MET A 93 12.06 0.01 3.48
C MET A 93 11.68 -0.21 2.02
N GLU A 94 11.30 -1.43 1.63
CA GLU A 94 10.74 -1.67 0.31
C GLU A 94 9.36 -1.01 0.15
N ILE A 95 8.48 -1.11 1.16
CA ILE A 95 7.20 -0.39 1.17
C ILE A 95 7.46 1.13 1.07
N TYR A 96 8.39 1.69 1.87
CA TYR A 96 8.77 3.10 1.75
C TYR A 96 9.19 3.47 0.33
N ARG A 97 10.06 2.68 -0.27
CA ARG A 97 10.54 2.91 -1.64
C ARG A 97 9.37 2.96 -2.64
N ARG A 98 8.39 2.05 -2.50
CA ARG A 98 7.18 2.05 -3.35
C ARG A 98 6.30 3.27 -3.09
N VAL A 99 6.12 3.65 -1.84
CA VAL A 99 5.37 4.87 -1.46
C VAL A 99 6.04 6.10 -2.07
N ALA A 100 7.36 6.24 -1.94
CA ALA A 100 8.11 7.37 -2.50
C ALA A 100 7.99 7.44 -4.03
N GLN A 101 8.10 6.30 -4.72
CA GLN A 101 7.91 6.22 -6.17
C GLN A 101 6.48 6.63 -6.58
N GLU A 102 5.47 6.14 -5.87
CA GLU A 102 4.07 6.43 -6.18
C GLU A 102 3.71 7.90 -5.92
N THR A 103 4.27 8.48 -4.86
CA THR A 103 4.16 9.89 -4.51
C THR A 103 4.79 10.77 -5.60
N ALA A 104 6.03 10.45 -6.01
CA ALA A 104 6.75 11.19 -7.05
C ALA A 104 6.06 11.14 -8.42
N LYS A 105 5.46 9.99 -8.82
CA LYS A 105 4.65 9.88 -10.04
C LYS A 105 3.48 10.86 -10.08
N ARG A 106 2.99 11.27 -8.92
CA ARG A 106 1.87 12.22 -8.78
C ARG A 106 2.31 13.66 -8.59
N GLY A 107 3.62 13.93 -8.67
CA GLY A 107 4.19 15.28 -8.56
C GLY A 107 4.34 15.78 -7.11
N HIS A 108 4.37 14.87 -6.13
CA HIS A 108 4.53 15.18 -4.70
C HIS A 108 5.90 14.71 -4.19
N VAL A 109 6.26 15.13 -2.98
CA VAL A 109 7.55 14.83 -2.34
C VAL A 109 7.33 14.01 -1.09
N THR A 110 8.20 13.02 -0.82
CA THR A 110 8.23 12.28 0.44
C THR A 110 9.45 12.67 1.27
N VAL A 111 9.24 12.75 2.57
CA VAL A 111 10.32 12.93 3.58
C VAL A 111 10.23 11.74 4.53
N LEU A 112 11.31 10.95 4.61
CA LEU A 112 11.41 9.83 5.54
C LEU A 112 11.91 10.31 6.89
N GLU A 113 11.24 9.90 7.95
CA GLU A 113 11.74 9.96 9.32
C GLU A 113 11.82 8.55 9.91
N VAL A 114 13.02 8.19 10.34
CA VAL A 114 13.25 6.97 11.12
C VAL A 114 13.08 7.32 12.59
N VAL A 115 12.02 6.78 13.20
CA VAL A 115 11.68 7.05 14.60
C VAL A 115 12.52 6.14 15.48
N THR A 116 13.44 6.71 16.26
CA THR A 116 14.28 5.95 17.20
C THR A 116 13.49 5.48 18.41
N CYS A 117 13.96 4.43 19.11
CA CYS A 117 13.33 3.96 20.35
C CYS A 117 13.21 5.07 21.41
N GLU A 118 14.17 5.99 21.44
CA GLU A 118 14.13 7.14 22.34
C GLU A 118 12.98 8.08 21.98
N LYS A 119 12.82 8.40 20.70
CA LYS A 119 11.72 9.24 20.22
C LYS A 119 10.36 8.59 20.45
N GLU A 120 10.23 7.28 20.28
CA GLU A 120 8.98 6.58 20.57
C GLU A 120 8.58 6.62 22.06
N ASN A 121 9.55 6.85 22.96
CA ASN A 121 9.35 6.96 24.40
C ASN A 121 9.26 8.42 24.90
N LEU A 122 9.50 9.42 24.03
CA LEU A 122 9.55 10.82 24.40
C LEU A 122 8.20 11.54 24.16
N SER A 123 8.09 12.70 24.82
CA SER A 123 6.92 13.58 24.83
C SER A 123 6.64 14.29 23.49
N ALA A 124 5.44 14.90 23.42
CA ALA A 124 4.86 15.58 22.25
C ALA A 124 5.75 16.63 21.55
N ASP A 125 6.73 17.22 22.23
CA ASP A 125 7.53 18.33 21.67
C ASP A 125 8.41 17.95 20.48
N ALA A 126 8.79 16.67 20.37
CA ALA A 126 9.57 16.16 19.23
C ALA A 126 8.76 16.05 17.92
N MET A 127 7.43 16.09 18.00
CA MET A 127 6.51 15.90 16.85
C MET A 127 6.11 17.21 16.19
N VAL A 128 6.16 18.33 16.90
CA VAL A 128 5.73 19.66 16.40
C VAL A 128 6.51 20.07 15.15
N PHE A 129 7.75 19.57 15.00
CA PHE A 129 8.59 19.87 13.84
C PHE A 129 8.06 19.20 12.55
N LEU A 130 7.49 18.01 12.63
CA LEU A 130 6.94 17.28 11.48
C LEU A 130 5.69 17.96 10.91
N GLU A 131 4.80 18.44 11.77
CA GLU A 131 3.52 19.02 11.36
C GLU A 131 3.64 20.36 10.62
N GLN A 132 4.63 21.17 10.96
CA GLN A 132 4.78 22.51 10.38
C GLN A 132 5.19 22.49 8.90
N SER A 133 5.66 21.35 8.39
CA SER A 133 6.24 21.26 7.05
C SER A 133 5.57 20.22 6.15
N MET A 134 4.58 19.45 6.64
CA MET A 134 3.98 18.33 5.91
C MET A 134 2.47 18.50 5.72
N ASP A 135 1.97 18.04 4.58
CA ASP A 135 0.53 18.06 4.28
C ASP A 135 -0.19 16.78 4.78
N GLY A 136 0.55 15.69 5.03
CA GLY A 136 0.01 14.43 5.54
C GLY A 136 1.10 13.42 5.88
N LEU A 137 0.73 12.36 6.62
CA LEU A 137 1.65 11.33 7.11
C LEU A 137 1.25 9.93 6.64
N ILE A 138 2.24 9.11 6.32
CA ILE A 138 2.13 7.66 6.18
C ILE A 138 2.99 7.03 7.26
N VAL A 139 2.40 6.20 8.12
CA VAL A 139 3.11 5.43 9.15
C VAL A 139 3.24 4.00 8.66
N ILE A 140 4.47 3.50 8.50
CA ILE A 140 4.74 2.15 7.99
C ILE A 140 5.19 1.25 9.14
N GLY A 141 4.44 0.17 9.38
CA GLY A 141 4.64 -0.74 10.50
C GLY A 141 4.12 -0.19 11.82
N GLU A 142 4.17 -1.02 12.86
CA GLU A 142 3.68 -0.70 14.20
C GLU A 142 4.67 0.17 14.96
N LEU A 143 4.26 1.38 15.37
CA LEU A 143 4.93 2.20 16.36
C LEU A 143 4.36 1.90 17.76
N TYR A 144 5.07 2.28 18.83
CA TYR A 144 4.56 2.07 20.18
C TYR A 144 3.20 2.74 20.38
N GLN A 145 2.31 2.05 21.06
CA GLN A 145 0.94 2.47 21.22
C GLN A 145 0.81 3.89 21.81
N GLU A 146 1.65 4.23 22.78
CA GLU A 146 1.62 5.57 23.40
C GLU A 146 2.10 6.65 22.41
N TYR A 147 3.09 6.33 21.55
CA TYR A 147 3.51 7.23 20.50
C TYR A 147 2.39 7.47 19.49
N MET A 148 1.69 6.40 19.05
CA MET A 148 0.55 6.50 18.12
C MET A 148 -0.62 7.29 18.73
N LYS A 149 -0.93 7.10 20.02
CA LYS A 149 -1.96 7.88 20.72
C LYS A 149 -1.58 9.37 20.76
N MET A 150 -0.31 9.66 21.03
CA MET A 150 0.18 11.02 21.07
C MET A 150 0.19 11.66 19.68
N LEU A 151 0.73 10.97 18.67
CA LEU A 151 0.73 11.42 17.27
C LEU A 151 -0.68 11.84 16.82
N ARG A 152 -1.67 11.03 17.16
CA ARG A 152 -3.07 11.32 16.88
C ARG A 152 -3.62 12.55 17.59
N LYS A 153 -3.28 12.70 18.88
CA LYS A 153 -3.77 13.81 19.70
C LYS A 153 -3.24 15.15 19.22
N VAL A 154 -1.98 15.18 18.76
CA VAL A 154 -1.31 16.41 18.36
C VAL A 154 -1.45 16.69 16.86
N SER A 155 -1.57 15.66 16.02
CA SER A 155 -1.61 15.84 14.57
C SER A 155 -2.90 16.50 14.09
N ARG A 156 -2.73 17.53 13.25
CA ARG A 156 -3.82 18.21 12.53
C ARG A 156 -3.90 17.81 11.06
N ILE A 157 -2.92 17.04 10.59
CA ILE A 157 -2.83 16.55 9.22
C ILE A 157 -3.30 15.10 9.14
N PRO A 158 -3.82 14.64 8.00
CA PRO A 158 -4.30 13.28 7.83
C PRO A 158 -3.17 12.25 7.95
N ILE A 159 -3.50 11.10 8.55
CA ILE A 159 -2.58 9.98 8.76
C ILE A 159 -3.16 8.73 8.12
N VAL A 160 -2.32 8.00 7.38
CA VAL A 160 -2.59 6.66 6.85
C VAL A 160 -1.57 5.69 7.42
N CYS A 161 -2.04 4.61 8.05
CA CYS A 161 -1.20 3.55 8.59
C CYS A 161 -1.07 2.41 7.58
N VAL A 162 0.14 1.86 7.43
CA VAL A 162 0.45 0.78 6.50
C VAL A 162 1.05 -0.38 7.27
N ASP A 163 0.54 -1.59 7.01
CA ASP A 163 0.92 -2.84 7.67
C ASP A 163 0.78 -2.81 9.22
N TYR A 164 -0.14 -2.01 9.69
CA TYR A 164 -0.54 -1.88 11.09
C TYR A 164 -1.98 -1.37 11.15
N TYR A 165 -2.76 -1.84 12.12
CA TYR A 165 -4.09 -1.33 12.37
C TYR A 165 -4.42 -1.30 13.87
N ASP A 166 -5.33 -0.38 14.23
CA ASP A 166 -5.89 -0.30 15.56
C ASP A 166 -7.40 -0.01 15.45
N VAL A 167 -8.20 -0.92 15.98
CA VAL A 167 -9.67 -0.83 15.90
C VAL A 167 -10.28 0.33 16.70
N TYR A 168 -9.49 0.94 17.57
CA TYR A 168 -9.97 2.06 18.42
C TYR A 168 -9.72 3.43 17.80
N ASN A 169 -9.19 3.48 16.60
CA ASN A 169 -8.70 4.71 16.01
C ASN A 169 -9.44 5.09 14.70
N ASP A 170 -9.76 6.41 14.53
CA ASP A 170 -10.36 6.99 13.32
C ASP A 170 -9.31 7.33 12.25
N MET A 171 -8.40 6.41 11.93
CA MET A 171 -7.42 6.55 10.88
C MET A 171 -7.74 5.61 9.72
N ASP A 172 -7.07 5.81 8.60
CA ASP A 172 -7.07 4.85 7.51
C ASP A 172 -5.94 3.86 7.71
N TYR A 173 -6.25 2.58 7.56
CA TYR A 173 -5.31 1.47 7.70
C TYR A 173 -5.30 0.66 6.41
N ILE A 174 -4.13 0.48 5.84
CA ILE A 174 -3.92 -0.36 4.65
C ILE A 174 -3.06 -1.54 5.09
N ILE A 175 -3.64 -2.71 5.18
CA ILE A 175 -2.98 -3.91 5.69
C ILE A 175 -2.95 -5.02 4.66
N THR A 176 -2.03 -5.95 4.83
CA THR A 176 -1.99 -7.20 4.08
C THR A 176 -3.03 -8.19 4.63
N ASP A 177 -3.49 -9.11 3.79
CA ASP A 177 -4.36 -10.20 4.24
C ASP A 177 -3.57 -11.28 4.98
N GLY A 178 -3.13 -10.95 6.20
CA GLY A 178 -2.37 -11.88 7.05
C GLY A 178 -3.15 -13.13 7.40
N PHE A 179 -4.43 -12.98 7.74
CA PHE A 179 -5.30 -14.09 8.12
C PHE A 179 -5.61 -14.99 6.93
N GLY A 180 -6.19 -14.45 5.85
CA GLY A 180 -6.61 -15.23 4.69
C GLY A 180 -5.42 -15.81 3.92
N GLY A 181 -4.32 -15.05 3.80
CA GLY A 181 -3.09 -15.53 3.16
C GLY A 181 -2.47 -16.71 3.92
N MET A 182 -2.38 -16.63 5.24
CA MET A 182 -1.84 -17.75 6.04
C MET A 182 -2.79 -18.96 6.08
N GLU A 183 -4.11 -18.73 6.06
CA GLU A 183 -5.08 -19.82 5.86
C GLU A 183 -4.80 -20.54 4.53
N GLN A 184 -4.57 -19.82 3.44
CA GLN A 184 -4.25 -20.37 2.12
C GLN A 184 -2.95 -21.17 2.13
N MET A 185 -1.88 -20.64 2.74
CA MET A 185 -0.58 -21.33 2.83
C MET A 185 -0.67 -22.62 3.64
N THR A 186 -1.39 -22.60 4.76
CA THR A 186 -1.61 -23.81 5.57
C THR A 186 -2.44 -24.84 4.81
N ARG A 187 -3.51 -24.40 4.14
CA ARG A 187 -4.34 -25.28 3.31
C ARG A 187 -3.59 -25.93 2.16
N LEU A 188 -2.57 -25.26 1.62
CA LEU A 188 -1.70 -25.85 0.58
C LEU A 188 -1.06 -27.14 1.12
N LEU A 189 -0.47 -27.12 2.31
CA LEU A 189 0.09 -28.32 2.93
C LEU A 189 -0.97 -29.38 3.26
N LEU A 190 -2.11 -28.94 3.82
CA LEU A 190 -3.21 -29.85 4.19
C LEU A 190 -3.79 -30.58 2.97
N LYS A 191 -3.88 -29.93 1.80
CA LYS A 191 -4.32 -30.56 0.54
C LYS A 191 -3.34 -31.65 0.06
N GLU A 192 -2.04 -31.44 0.28
CA GLU A 192 -1.00 -32.44 -0.01
C GLU A 192 -0.95 -33.58 1.02
N GLY A 193 -1.94 -33.68 1.92
CA GLY A 193 -2.04 -34.74 2.90
C GLY A 193 -1.21 -34.59 4.16
N TYR A 194 -0.57 -33.41 4.36
CA TYR A 194 0.10 -33.11 5.62
C TYR A 194 -0.92 -32.97 6.74
N ARG A 195 -0.62 -33.50 7.94
CA ARG A 195 -1.51 -33.41 9.11
C ARG A 195 -0.79 -32.96 10.36
N ASP A 196 0.50 -33.21 10.47
CA ASP A 196 1.35 -32.76 11.57
C ASP A 196 2.07 -31.49 11.15
N LEU A 197 1.50 -30.34 11.52
CA LEU A 197 1.99 -29.01 11.17
C LEU A 197 2.31 -28.20 12.43
N ILE A 198 3.31 -27.34 12.36
CA ILE A 198 3.67 -26.37 13.41
C ILE A 198 3.77 -24.99 12.79
N PHE A 199 3.11 -24.02 13.42
CA PHE A 199 3.31 -22.59 13.11
C PHE A 199 4.63 -22.12 13.72
N VAL A 200 5.46 -21.41 12.95
CA VAL A 200 6.71 -20.79 13.43
C VAL A 200 6.54 -19.30 13.48
N GLY A 201 6.38 -18.79 14.68
CA GLY A 201 6.09 -17.38 14.95
C GLY A 201 5.66 -17.22 16.41
N SER A 202 5.80 -16.02 16.94
CA SER A 202 5.38 -15.69 18.31
C SER A 202 4.01 -15.00 18.25
N PRO A 203 2.89 -15.72 18.47
CA PRO A 203 1.56 -15.11 18.55
C PRO A 203 1.60 -13.97 19.59
N ASN A 204 0.86 -12.89 19.35
CA ASN A 204 0.82 -11.68 20.19
C ASN A 204 2.10 -10.81 20.18
N ALA A 205 3.16 -11.16 19.44
CA ALA A 205 4.30 -10.27 19.30
C ALA A 205 3.95 -9.01 18.48
N THR A 206 3.15 -9.18 17.42
CA THR A 206 2.52 -8.10 16.64
C THR A 206 1.13 -8.55 16.20
N LYS A 207 0.27 -7.60 15.81
CA LYS A 207 -1.06 -7.92 15.26
C LYS A 207 -0.95 -8.76 13.99
N ASN A 208 -0.01 -8.46 13.10
CA ASN A 208 0.20 -9.21 11.87
C ASN A 208 0.54 -10.67 12.13
N ILE A 209 1.41 -10.96 13.12
CA ILE A 209 1.77 -12.35 13.48
C ILE A 209 0.56 -13.04 14.11
N THR A 210 -0.21 -12.33 14.92
CA THR A 210 -1.46 -12.85 15.52
C THR A 210 -2.47 -13.24 14.45
N ASP A 211 -2.70 -12.37 13.46
CA ASP A 211 -3.62 -12.63 12.36
C ASP A 211 -3.17 -13.85 11.54
N ARG A 212 -1.87 -13.94 11.22
CA ARG A 212 -1.27 -15.08 10.53
C ARG A 212 -1.44 -16.39 11.34
N TYR A 213 -1.22 -16.34 12.65
CA TYR A 213 -1.46 -17.50 13.53
C TYR A 213 -2.92 -17.96 13.51
N PHE A 214 -3.86 -17.04 13.60
CA PHE A 214 -5.28 -17.39 13.51
C PHE A 214 -5.69 -17.89 12.13
N GLY A 215 -5.04 -17.43 11.06
CA GLY A 215 -5.19 -18.02 9.73
C GLY A 215 -4.77 -19.49 9.66
N TYR A 216 -3.62 -19.81 10.27
CA TYR A 216 -3.15 -21.19 10.45
C TYR A 216 -4.17 -22.03 11.26
N CYS A 217 -4.59 -21.56 12.43
CA CYS A 217 -5.59 -22.25 13.26
C CYS A 217 -6.89 -22.51 12.48
N LYS A 218 -7.36 -21.52 11.73
CA LYS A 218 -8.56 -21.65 10.90
C LYS A 218 -8.46 -22.75 9.85
N ALA A 219 -7.31 -22.87 9.19
CA ALA A 219 -7.07 -23.90 8.20
C ALA A 219 -7.06 -25.31 8.87
N MET A 220 -6.38 -25.43 10.02
CA MET A 220 -6.32 -26.67 10.82
C MET A 220 -7.73 -27.10 11.27
N GLN A 221 -8.50 -26.18 11.84
CA GLN A 221 -9.88 -26.43 12.27
C GLN A 221 -10.76 -26.91 11.10
N ARG A 222 -10.67 -26.27 9.94
CA ARG A 222 -11.43 -26.68 8.74
C ARG A 222 -11.04 -28.06 8.21
N ALA A 223 -9.83 -28.51 8.51
CA ALA A 223 -9.37 -29.88 8.18
C ALA A 223 -9.74 -30.90 9.22
N GLY A 224 -10.55 -30.55 10.23
CA GLY A 224 -11.02 -31.43 11.31
C GLY A 224 -9.96 -31.72 12.37
N MET A 225 -8.98 -30.83 12.54
CA MET A 225 -7.99 -30.92 13.60
C MET A 225 -8.53 -30.31 14.90
N GLU A 226 -8.18 -30.92 16.03
CA GLU A 226 -8.53 -30.43 17.37
C GLU A 226 -7.55 -29.33 17.81
N GLU A 227 -7.97 -28.47 18.76
CA GLU A 227 -7.19 -27.32 19.21
C GLU A 227 -5.82 -27.69 19.79
N GLU A 228 -5.70 -28.85 20.42
CA GLU A 228 -4.44 -29.40 20.97
C GLU A 228 -3.38 -29.61 19.89
N GLN A 229 -3.80 -29.70 18.62
CA GLN A 229 -2.92 -29.85 17.46
C GLN A 229 -2.47 -28.48 16.89
N PHE A 230 -3.01 -27.35 17.38
CA PHE A 230 -2.63 -25.99 16.94
C PHE A 230 -1.37 -25.54 17.65
N ARG A 231 -0.25 -26.15 17.29
CA ARG A 231 1.04 -25.93 17.94
C ARG A 231 1.81 -24.80 17.26
N PHE A 232 2.62 -24.11 18.05
CA PHE A 232 3.56 -23.15 17.52
C PHE A 232 4.93 -23.25 18.19
N VAL A 233 5.94 -22.75 17.49
CA VAL A 233 7.29 -22.50 18.00
C VAL A 233 7.54 -21.00 17.91
N ALA A 234 7.92 -20.40 19.03
CA ALA A 234 8.26 -18.99 19.07
C ALA A 234 9.50 -18.71 18.22
N ASP A 235 9.45 -17.61 17.46
CA ASP A 235 10.57 -17.17 16.62
C ASP A 235 11.31 -15.97 17.20
N ARG A 236 10.79 -15.42 18.30
CA ARG A 236 11.36 -14.25 18.99
C ARG A 236 10.90 -14.17 20.44
N GLU A 237 11.70 -13.54 21.29
CA GLU A 237 11.27 -13.17 22.62
C GLU A 237 10.28 -11.99 22.56
N CYS A 238 9.17 -12.10 23.29
CA CYS A 238 8.22 -11.00 23.50
C CYS A 238 8.78 -10.06 24.57
N GLY A 239 9.39 -8.95 24.16
CA GLY A 239 9.95 -7.96 25.07
C GLY A 239 10.22 -6.61 24.41
N LYS A 240 10.45 -5.59 25.23
CA LYS A 240 10.57 -4.18 24.81
C LYS A 240 11.62 -3.98 23.72
N GLY A 241 11.19 -3.88 22.46
CA GLY A 241 11.87 -3.12 21.42
C GLY A 241 13.02 -3.79 20.64
N ASN A 242 13.65 -4.86 21.10
CA ASN A 242 14.71 -5.58 20.38
C ASN A 242 14.28 -7.03 20.14
N TYR A 243 13.78 -7.31 18.95
CA TYR A 243 13.43 -8.66 18.54
C TYR A 243 14.67 -9.38 18.01
N ARG A 244 15.33 -10.16 18.85
CA ARG A 244 16.27 -11.17 18.37
C ARG A 244 15.44 -12.37 17.89
N LEU A 245 15.61 -12.73 16.63
CA LEU A 245 15.01 -13.95 16.10
C LEU A 245 15.81 -15.15 16.60
N GLU A 246 15.12 -16.08 17.23
CA GLU A 246 15.69 -17.33 17.74
C GLU A 246 14.63 -18.43 17.65
N ILE A 247 15.01 -19.60 17.10
CA ILE A 247 14.10 -20.72 16.93
C ILE A 247 14.75 -21.96 17.59
N GLU A 248 14.03 -22.54 18.54
CA GLU A 248 14.33 -23.85 19.08
C GLU A 248 13.51 -24.91 18.33
N LEU A 249 14.20 -25.82 17.64
CA LEU A 249 13.53 -26.91 16.95
C LEU A 249 12.96 -27.92 17.96
N PRO A 250 11.72 -28.40 17.76
CA PRO A 250 11.16 -29.44 18.61
C PRO A 250 11.96 -30.73 18.47
N GLU A 251 12.00 -31.55 19.52
CA GLU A 251 12.68 -32.86 19.47
C GLU A 251 12.13 -33.74 18.34
N LYS A 252 10.81 -33.86 18.27
CA LYS A 252 10.10 -34.52 17.18
C LYS A 252 9.68 -33.51 16.16
N LEU A 253 10.24 -33.62 14.96
CA LEU A 253 9.90 -32.72 13.85
C LEU A 253 8.49 -33.02 13.31
N PRO A 254 7.74 -31.96 12.91
CA PRO A 254 6.48 -32.12 12.21
C PRO A 254 6.70 -32.53 10.76
N GLN A 255 5.63 -32.81 10.04
CA GLN A 255 5.66 -33.03 8.59
C GLN A 255 5.88 -31.69 7.83
N GLY A 256 5.42 -30.58 8.40
CA GLY A 256 5.57 -29.27 7.78
C GLY A 256 5.56 -28.11 8.78
N PHE A 257 6.28 -27.06 8.39
CA PHE A 257 6.34 -25.82 9.12
C PHE A 257 5.62 -24.70 8.34
N VAL A 258 4.87 -23.90 9.08
CA VAL A 258 4.12 -22.75 8.57
C VAL A 258 4.74 -21.50 9.20
N CYS A 259 5.66 -20.85 8.49
CA CYS A 259 6.40 -19.70 9.03
C CYS A 259 5.61 -18.41 8.88
N ASN A 260 5.61 -17.61 9.93
CA ASN A 260 4.92 -16.32 9.91
C ASN A 260 5.46 -15.34 8.86
N CYS A 261 6.74 -15.41 8.51
CA CYS A 261 7.35 -14.61 7.46
C CYS A 261 8.58 -15.30 6.86
N ASP A 262 9.05 -14.80 5.71
CA ASP A 262 10.21 -15.35 5.01
C ASP A 262 11.50 -15.26 5.85
N LYS A 263 11.67 -14.20 6.62
CA LYS A 263 12.83 -14.05 7.51
C LYS A 263 12.89 -15.17 8.54
N THR A 264 11.75 -15.51 9.14
CA THR A 264 11.61 -16.65 10.06
C THR A 264 11.87 -17.97 9.34
N ALA A 265 11.37 -18.11 8.08
CA ALA A 265 11.61 -19.31 7.29
C ALA A 265 13.09 -19.51 6.96
N VAL A 266 13.82 -18.44 6.61
CA VAL A 266 15.27 -18.53 6.36
C VAL A 266 16.01 -19.02 7.59
N LEU A 267 15.74 -18.45 8.76
CA LEU A 267 16.33 -18.90 10.02
C LEU A 267 15.99 -20.35 10.34
N LEU A 268 14.72 -20.75 10.12
CA LEU A 268 14.29 -22.14 10.31
C LEU A 268 15.09 -23.09 9.39
N LEU A 269 15.26 -22.74 8.11
CA LEU A 269 16.01 -23.54 7.15
C LEU A 269 17.49 -23.72 7.58
N GLU A 270 18.11 -22.68 8.12
CA GLU A 270 19.45 -22.76 8.68
C GLU A 270 19.53 -23.75 9.86
N ARG A 271 18.58 -23.67 10.80
CA ARG A 271 18.50 -24.60 11.93
C ARG A 271 18.21 -26.05 11.52
N LEU A 272 17.35 -26.25 10.51
CA LEU A 272 17.09 -27.58 9.96
C LEU A 272 18.33 -28.15 9.29
N LYS A 273 19.07 -27.34 8.53
CA LYS A 273 20.34 -27.73 7.88
C LYS A 273 21.40 -28.12 8.92
N GLU A 274 21.56 -27.36 10.01
CA GLU A 274 22.47 -27.67 11.12
C GLU A 274 22.13 -29.03 11.77
N ARG A 275 20.86 -29.40 11.82
CA ARG A 275 20.35 -30.69 12.34
C ARG A 275 20.40 -31.83 11.30
N GLY A 276 20.87 -31.56 10.08
CA GLY A 276 20.93 -32.53 9.00
C GLY A 276 19.57 -32.87 8.35
N VAL A 277 18.55 -32.03 8.53
CA VAL A 277 17.20 -32.20 8.00
C VAL A 277 17.09 -31.56 6.63
N ARG A 278 16.59 -32.29 5.65
CA ARG A 278 16.44 -31.85 4.26
C ARG A 278 15.06 -31.27 4.02
N VAL A 279 15.03 -30.17 3.30
CA VAL A 279 13.80 -29.53 2.85
C VAL A 279 13.80 -29.54 1.32
N PRO A 280 12.78 -30.08 0.65
CA PRO A 280 11.49 -30.55 1.16
C PRO A 280 11.40 -32.04 1.49
N GLU A 281 12.48 -32.83 1.42
CA GLU A 281 12.46 -34.29 1.46
C GLU A 281 11.96 -34.82 2.82
N ASP A 282 12.47 -34.28 3.92
CA ASP A 282 12.16 -34.76 5.28
C ASP A 282 11.02 -33.94 5.91
N VAL A 283 11.00 -32.60 5.66
CA VAL A 283 9.96 -31.67 6.11
C VAL A 283 9.66 -30.63 5.03
N SER A 284 8.43 -30.16 4.95
CA SER A 284 8.04 -29.05 4.06
C SER A 284 7.95 -27.74 4.82
N VAL A 285 8.22 -26.63 4.13
CA VAL A 285 8.17 -25.28 4.71
C VAL A 285 7.39 -24.34 3.79
N VAL A 286 6.42 -23.63 4.37
CA VAL A 286 5.73 -22.51 3.72
C VAL A 286 5.95 -21.25 4.53
N SER A 287 5.88 -20.07 3.86
CA SER A 287 6.14 -18.80 4.49
C SER A 287 5.23 -17.68 4.00
N PHE A 288 5.55 -16.44 4.34
CA PHE A 288 4.76 -15.26 4.05
C PHE A 288 5.68 -14.07 3.74
N ASP A 289 5.27 -13.16 2.90
CA ASP A 289 5.80 -11.86 2.44
C ASP A 289 6.38 -11.90 1.02
N ASN A 290 6.95 -12.99 0.52
CA ASN A 290 7.75 -13.08 -0.73
C ASN A 290 8.88 -12.05 -0.80
N TYR A 291 9.49 -11.77 0.33
CA TYR A 291 10.56 -10.79 0.45
C TYR A 291 11.95 -11.40 0.25
N TYR A 292 12.10 -12.70 0.55
CA TYR A 292 13.29 -13.51 0.30
C TYR A 292 12.97 -14.66 -0.66
N PRO A 293 12.67 -14.37 -1.95
CA PRO A 293 12.23 -15.40 -2.88
C PRO A 293 13.31 -16.45 -3.17
N GLN A 294 14.56 -16.10 -2.97
CA GLN A 294 15.71 -17.00 -3.10
C GLN A 294 16.52 -16.99 -1.81
N VAL A 295 16.73 -18.16 -1.25
CA VAL A 295 17.61 -18.44 -0.13
C VAL A 295 18.93 -18.98 -0.67
N GLN A 296 19.95 -19.14 0.16
CA GLN A 296 21.20 -19.78 -0.23
C GLN A 296 20.97 -21.20 -0.80
N ASP A 297 21.89 -21.68 -1.63
CA ASP A 297 21.86 -23.03 -2.21
C ASP A 297 20.71 -23.33 -3.18
N GLY A 298 20.16 -22.32 -3.85
CA GLY A 298 19.10 -22.51 -4.86
C GLY A 298 17.71 -22.81 -4.26
N VAL A 299 17.56 -22.70 -2.96
CA VAL A 299 16.25 -22.84 -2.27
C VAL A 299 15.38 -21.63 -2.62
N LYS A 300 14.13 -21.91 -3.04
CA LYS A 300 13.08 -20.92 -3.27
C LYS A 300 11.94 -21.19 -2.31
N LEU A 301 11.59 -20.23 -1.49
CA LEU A 301 10.49 -20.35 -0.55
C LEU A 301 9.15 -20.47 -1.30
N CYS A 302 8.32 -21.42 -0.86
CA CYS A 302 6.89 -21.41 -1.15
C CYS A 302 6.25 -20.43 -0.17
N THR A 303 5.79 -19.28 -0.67
CA THR A 303 5.42 -18.14 0.17
C THR A 303 4.16 -17.44 -0.34
N TYR A 304 3.55 -16.61 0.51
CA TYR A 304 2.46 -15.73 0.13
C TYR A 304 3.01 -14.33 -0.15
N GLU A 305 2.86 -13.86 -1.39
CA GLU A 305 3.35 -12.54 -1.82
C GLU A 305 2.37 -11.44 -1.40
N ASN A 306 2.88 -10.42 -0.76
CA ASN A 306 2.18 -9.16 -0.56
C ASN A 306 2.36 -8.27 -1.80
N ASP A 307 1.30 -7.58 -2.24
CA ASP A 307 1.42 -6.62 -3.34
C ASP A 307 1.77 -5.23 -2.81
N GLU A 308 3.07 -4.99 -2.56
CA GLU A 308 3.57 -3.70 -2.05
C GLU A 308 3.27 -2.54 -3.01
N LYS A 309 3.12 -2.80 -4.32
CA LYS A 309 2.75 -1.77 -5.31
C LYS A 309 1.31 -1.33 -5.11
N VAL A 310 0.41 -2.28 -4.89
CA VAL A 310 -1.00 -1.99 -4.61
C VAL A 310 -1.13 -1.31 -3.26
N ILE A 311 -0.43 -1.79 -2.22
CA ILE A 311 -0.39 -1.17 -0.89
C ILE A 311 0.04 0.29 -1.00
N ALA A 312 1.19 0.58 -1.62
CA ALA A 312 1.69 1.94 -1.79
C ALA A 312 0.71 2.84 -2.58
N ARG A 313 0.15 2.33 -3.67
CA ARG A 313 -0.82 3.07 -4.50
C ARG A 313 -2.07 3.44 -3.71
N ILE A 314 -2.63 2.50 -2.95
CA ILE A 314 -3.83 2.74 -2.13
C ILE A 314 -3.50 3.74 -1.02
N SER A 315 -2.37 3.57 -0.31
CA SER A 315 -1.96 4.43 0.79
C SER A 315 -1.78 5.89 0.34
N VAL A 316 -1.02 6.11 -0.73
CA VAL A 316 -0.82 7.46 -1.29
C VAL A 316 -2.14 8.05 -1.80
N SER A 317 -2.96 7.25 -2.51
CA SER A 317 -4.26 7.72 -3.00
C SER A 317 -5.22 8.10 -1.88
N THR A 318 -5.24 7.30 -0.81
CA THR A 318 -6.08 7.56 0.38
C THR A 318 -5.63 8.84 1.06
N LEU A 319 -4.31 9.00 1.31
CA LEU A 319 -3.77 10.19 1.95
C LEU A 319 -4.07 11.47 1.15
N LEU A 320 -3.85 11.46 -0.17
CA LEU A 320 -4.11 12.63 -1.02
C LEU A 320 -5.59 13.03 -1.01
N LYS A 321 -6.53 12.07 -1.05
CA LYS A 321 -7.96 12.37 -0.91
C LYS A 321 -8.30 13.01 0.43
N ARG A 322 -7.57 12.65 1.49
CA ARG A 322 -7.71 13.25 2.82
C ARG A 322 -7.20 14.68 2.85
N ILE A 323 -6.00 14.90 2.30
CA ILE A 323 -5.41 16.25 2.18
C ILE A 323 -6.35 17.20 1.44
N GLU A 324 -6.99 16.70 0.38
CA GLU A 324 -7.97 17.45 -0.42
C GLU A 324 -9.36 17.58 0.23
N GLY A 325 -9.57 16.99 1.40
CA GLY A 325 -10.87 17.02 2.10
C GLY A 325 -11.99 16.21 1.40
N LYS A 326 -11.66 15.35 0.44
CA LYS A 326 -12.62 14.65 -0.43
C LYS A 326 -13.22 13.38 0.17
N SER A 327 -12.69 12.90 1.29
CA SER A 327 -13.16 11.64 1.89
C SER A 327 -13.10 11.66 3.42
N ARG A 328 -13.91 10.79 4.04
CA ARG A 328 -13.85 10.50 5.49
C ARG A 328 -12.94 9.28 5.75
N PRO A 329 -12.48 9.02 7.00
CA PRO A 329 -11.80 7.77 7.37
C PRO A 329 -12.62 6.55 6.92
N GLU A 330 -11.96 5.63 6.20
CA GLU A 330 -12.59 4.41 5.69
C GLU A 330 -12.29 3.20 6.59
N GLY A 331 -11.44 3.38 7.61
CA GLY A 331 -11.02 2.32 8.50
C GLY A 331 -10.01 1.37 7.86
N VAL A 332 -10.17 0.06 8.08
CA VAL A 332 -9.23 -0.96 7.61
C VAL A 332 -9.54 -1.38 6.18
N ARG A 333 -8.55 -1.30 5.31
CA ARG A 333 -8.54 -1.89 3.96
C ARG A 333 -7.54 -3.02 3.90
N ILE A 334 -8.00 -4.19 3.53
CA ILE A 334 -7.19 -5.39 3.36
C ILE A 334 -6.77 -5.51 1.90
N VAL A 335 -5.48 -5.70 1.66
CA VAL A 335 -4.91 -5.96 0.33
C VAL A 335 -4.57 -7.44 0.26
N GLU A 336 -5.29 -8.15 -0.61
CA GLU A 336 -5.02 -9.55 -0.89
C GLU A 336 -3.70 -9.71 -1.65
N GLY A 337 -3.01 -10.80 -1.34
CA GLY A 337 -1.81 -11.23 -2.04
C GLY A 337 -2.06 -12.49 -2.87
N ARG A 338 -1.00 -13.24 -3.14
CA ARG A 338 -1.07 -14.51 -3.88
C ARG A 338 -0.01 -15.49 -3.43
N ILE A 339 -0.28 -16.78 -3.65
CA ILE A 339 0.71 -17.84 -3.45
C ILE A 339 1.77 -17.76 -4.55
N VAL A 340 3.04 -17.77 -4.15
CA VAL A 340 4.20 -17.91 -5.03
C VAL A 340 4.80 -19.29 -4.77
N PRO A 341 4.76 -20.20 -5.75
CA PRO A 341 5.30 -21.54 -5.57
C PRO A 341 6.83 -21.50 -5.47
N GLY A 342 7.35 -22.36 -4.61
CA GLY A 342 8.77 -22.58 -4.42
C GLY A 342 9.12 -24.07 -4.38
N ASN A 343 10.36 -24.38 -4.00
CA ASN A 343 10.83 -25.77 -3.88
C ASN A 343 10.96 -26.23 -2.42
N THR A 344 10.39 -25.50 -1.45
CA THR A 344 10.39 -25.87 -0.03
C THR A 344 9.19 -26.73 0.38
N VAL A 345 8.34 -27.11 -0.57
CA VAL A 345 7.20 -28.00 -0.36
C VAL A 345 7.34 -29.23 -1.26
N ARG A 346 7.24 -30.40 -0.68
CA ARG A 346 7.10 -31.65 -1.44
C ARG A 346 5.64 -31.86 -1.79
N PHE A 347 5.30 -31.59 -3.04
CA PHE A 347 3.99 -31.91 -3.61
C PHE A 347 3.91 -33.42 -3.81
N ARG A 348 2.92 -34.06 -3.18
CA ARG A 348 2.79 -35.53 -3.18
C ARG A 348 2.09 -36.05 -4.42
N GLY A 349 1.57 -35.13 -5.28
CA GLY A 349 0.86 -35.49 -6.52
C GLY A 349 -0.40 -36.30 -6.26
N ASP A 350 -1.47 -36.08 -6.99
CA ASP A 350 -2.62 -36.95 -6.99
C ASP A 350 -2.14 -38.37 -7.40
N CYS A 351 -2.21 -39.34 -6.48
CA CYS A 351 -2.18 -40.77 -6.78
C CYS A 351 -3.54 -41.18 -7.33
#